data_6ad3b952664a11f62a7cb0108ba8d6ab
#
_entry.id   6ad3b952664a11f62a7cb0108ba8d6ab
#
_cell.length_a   1.000
_cell.length_b   1.000
_cell.length_c   1.000
_cell.angle_alpha   90.00
_cell.angle_beta   90.00
_cell.angle_gamma   90.00
#
_symmetry.space_group_name_H-M   'P 1'
#
loop_
_entity.id
_entity.type
_entity.pdbx_description
1 polymer ?
#
loop_
_entity_poly.entity_id
_entity_poly.type
_entity_poly.pdbx_seq_one_letter_code
_entity_poly.pdbx_strand_id
1 'polypeptide(L)'
;FRGKTISLLVGFGPGGEDDLWARTVSRHLTTHIPGNPNVVPVHAPGSGGLLVVNRLYNASPKDGTVIGMINRGIPFEPLLGGQGTQFDPLKINYIGSPGRDTTVCAARKDAAVQTLQDLYTKELTVGGTGSGADTAIYPEFLAALLGMKFKLVKGYKGSHDIQLAMERDEVQGICLA
;
A
#
# COMPACT_ATOMS: atom_id res chain seq x y z
N PHE A 1 -11.25 -26.63 2.56
CA PHE A 1 -11.70 -25.59 1.62
C PHE A 1 -12.14 -26.15 0.26
N ARG A 2 -12.36 -27.50 0.14
CA ARG A 2 -12.80 -28.13 -1.12
C ARG A 2 -14.06 -27.46 -1.66
N GLY A 3 -14.02 -27.01 -2.94
CA GLY A 3 -15.14 -26.34 -3.61
C GLY A 3 -15.41 -24.90 -3.12
N LYS A 4 -14.59 -24.36 -2.23
CA LYS A 4 -14.71 -22.96 -1.77
C LYS A 4 -13.85 -22.03 -2.61
N THR A 5 -14.22 -20.76 -2.62
CA THR A 5 -13.41 -19.66 -3.13
C THR A 5 -12.94 -18.81 -1.95
N ILE A 6 -11.64 -18.47 -1.94
CA ILE A 6 -11.05 -17.52 -1.00
C ILE A 6 -10.90 -16.18 -1.72
N SER A 7 -11.49 -15.14 -1.16
CA SER A 7 -11.32 -13.77 -1.63
C SER A 7 -10.07 -13.16 -1.00
N LEU A 8 -9.09 -12.79 -1.83
CA LEU A 8 -7.92 -12.02 -1.40
C LEU A 8 -8.20 -10.54 -1.64
N LEU A 9 -8.58 -9.83 -0.58
CA LEU A 9 -8.85 -8.38 -0.67
C LEU A 9 -7.53 -7.62 -0.83
N VAL A 10 -7.46 -6.74 -1.82
CA VAL A 10 -6.29 -5.91 -2.14
C VAL A 10 -6.67 -4.44 -1.95
N GLY A 11 -5.95 -3.75 -1.07
CA GLY A 11 -6.26 -2.36 -0.69
C GLY A 11 -5.89 -1.30 -1.73
N PHE A 12 -5.44 -1.73 -2.91
CA PHE A 12 -4.94 -0.87 -4.00
C PHE A 12 -5.55 -1.26 -5.33
N GLY A 13 -5.41 -0.36 -6.32
CA GLY A 13 -5.88 -0.60 -7.69
C GLY A 13 -5.04 -1.64 -8.43
N PRO A 14 -5.57 -2.19 -9.53
CA PRO A 14 -4.84 -3.13 -10.37
C PRO A 14 -3.64 -2.48 -11.07
N GLY A 15 -2.63 -3.29 -11.44
CA GLY A 15 -1.45 -2.87 -12.19
C GLY A 15 -0.29 -2.35 -11.35
N GLY A 16 -0.47 -2.12 -10.05
CA GLY A 16 0.60 -1.75 -9.12
C GLY A 16 1.29 -2.97 -8.49
N GLU A 17 2.23 -2.70 -7.59
CA GLU A 17 3.00 -3.71 -6.86
C GLU A 17 2.12 -4.69 -6.10
N ASP A 18 1.15 -4.18 -5.33
CA ASP A 18 0.23 -5.02 -4.54
C ASP A 18 -0.61 -5.96 -5.42
N ASP A 19 -1.01 -5.53 -6.62
CA ASP A 19 -1.71 -6.40 -7.58
C ASP A 19 -0.81 -7.52 -8.08
N LEU A 20 0.45 -7.21 -8.38
CA LEU A 20 1.43 -8.22 -8.80
C LEU A 20 1.63 -9.28 -7.71
N TRP A 21 1.84 -8.85 -6.47
CA TRP A 21 1.96 -9.75 -5.33
C TRP A 21 0.68 -10.55 -5.09
N ALA A 22 -0.50 -9.91 -5.16
CA ALA A 22 -1.78 -10.59 -4.97
C ALA A 22 -2.00 -11.70 -6.01
N ARG A 23 -1.71 -11.42 -7.28
CA ARG A 23 -1.81 -12.42 -8.36
C ARG A 23 -0.82 -13.56 -8.19
N THR A 24 0.41 -13.24 -7.78
CA THR A 24 1.45 -14.24 -7.54
C THR A 24 1.07 -15.15 -6.37
N VAL A 25 0.72 -14.57 -5.24
CA VAL A 25 0.29 -15.31 -4.03
C VAL A 25 -0.95 -16.15 -4.34
N SER A 26 -1.96 -15.62 -5.03
CA SER A 26 -3.19 -16.35 -5.36
C SER A 26 -2.92 -17.61 -6.18
N ARG A 27 -2.03 -17.55 -7.17
CA ARG A 27 -1.68 -18.71 -8.00
C ARG A 27 -1.01 -19.83 -7.21
N HIS A 28 -0.14 -19.47 -6.27
CA HIS A 28 0.61 -20.46 -5.49
C HIS A 28 -0.18 -20.95 -4.27
N LEU A 29 -0.92 -20.05 -3.61
CA LEU A 29 -1.66 -20.37 -2.38
C LEU A 29 -2.69 -21.49 -2.59
N THR A 30 -3.35 -21.52 -3.75
CA THR A 30 -4.34 -22.55 -4.14
C THR A 30 -3.80 -23.97 -3.91
N THR A 31 -2.57 -24.24 -4.34
CA THR A 31 -1.99 -25.60 -4.25
C THR A 31 -1.48 -25.97 -2.86
N HIS A 32 -1.38 -25.00 -1.95
CA HIS A 32 -0.88 -25.20 -0.59
C HIS A 32 -1.98 -25.23 0.48
N ILE A 33 -3.23 -24.96 0.09
CA ILE A 33 -4.36 -25.04 1.02
C ILE A 33 -5.11 -26.37 0.81
N PRO A 34 -5.37 -27.16 1.88
CA PRO A 34 -6.16 -28.40 1.78
C PRO A 34 -7.51 -28.17 1.10
N GLY A 35 -7.77 -28.96 0.08
CA GLY A 35 -8.99 -28.87 -0.73
C GLY A 35 -8.84 -27.98 -1.97
N ASN A 36 -7.67 -27.42 -2.24
CA ASN A 36 -7.31 -26.65 -3.42
C ASN A 36 -8.40 -25.59 -3.77
N PRO A 37 -8.73 -24.67 -2.85
CA PRO A 37 -9.74 -23.66 -3.12
C PRO A 37 -9.27 -22.71 -4.23
N ASN A 38 -10.23 -22.13 -4.93
CA ASN A 38 -9.91 -21.03 -5.84
C ASN A 38 -9.58 -19.76 -5.03
N VAL A 39 -8.44 -19.11 -5.28
CA VAL A 39 -8.04 -17.85 -4.61
C VAL A 39 -8.14 -16.71 -5.62
N VAL A 40 -9.02 -15.73 -5.34
CA VAL A 40 -9.35 -14.65 -6.27
C VAL A 40 -8.98 -13.29 -5.67
N PRO A 41 -8.07 -12.52 -6.30
CA PRO A 41 -7.83 -11.13 -5.92
C PRO A 41 -9.07 -10.26 -6.15
N VAL A 42 -9.42 -9.45 -5.15
CA VAL A 42 -10.55 -8.51 -5.20
C VAL A 42 -10.04 -7.12 -4.80
N HIS A 43 -9.96 -6.23 -5.76
CA HIS A 43 -9.49 -4.87 -5.53
C HIS A 43 -10.54 -4.00 -4.83
N ALA A 44 -10.14 -3.36 -3.74
CA ALA A 44 -10.95 -2.40 -2.97
C ALA A 44 -10.06 -1.22 -2.53
N PRO A 45 -9.60 -0.39 -3.48
CA PRO A 45 -8.70 0.71 -3.18
C PRO A 45 -9.39 1.77 -2.31
N GLY A 46 -8.63 2.39 -1.43
CA GLY A 46 -9.05 3.52 -0.63
C GLY A 46 -8.25 3.71 0.65
N SER A 47 -7.94 4.97 0.94
CA SER A 47 -7.20 5.40 2.12
C SER A 47 -5.90 4.62 2.36
N GLY A 48 -5.13 4.32 1.29
CA GLY A 48 -3.88 3.55 1.42
C GLY A 48 -4.06 2.11 1.92
N GLY A 49 -5.23 1.49 1.66
CA GLY A 49 -5.56 0.14 2.10
C GLY A 49 -6.35 0.06 3.42
N LEU A 50 -6.57 1.17 4.11
CA LEU A 50 -7.28 1.21 5.40
C LEU A 50 -8.70 0.64 5.30
N LEU A 51 -9.40 0.88 4.18
CA LEU A 51 -10.76 0.36 3.97
C LEU A 51 -10.79 -1.18 3.97
N VAL A 52 -9.79 -1.83 3.38
CA VAL A 52 -9.70 -3.30 3.37
C VAL A 52 -9.53 -3.84 4.79
N VAL A 53 -8.67 -3.22 5.60
CA VAL A 53 -8.43 -3.69 6.97
C VAL A 53 -9.64 -3.48 7.85
N ASN A 54 -10.30 -2.33 7.78
CA ASN A 54 -11.54 -2.09 8.48
C ASN A 54 -12.62 -3.12 8.10
N ARG A 55 -12.75 -3.43 6.80
CA ARG A 55 -13.68 -4.46 6.31
C ARG A 55 -13.30 -5.86 6.81
N LEU A 56 -12.02 -6.23 6.74
CA LEU A 56 -11.52 -7.51 7.27
C LEU A 56 -11.84 -7.65 8.75
N TYR A 57 -11.59 -6.61 9.53
CA TYR A 57 -11.76 -6.64 10.97
C TYR A 57 -13.24 -6.70 11.39
N ASN A 58 -14.11 -5.89 10.79
CA ASN A 58 -15.47 -5.66 11.26
C ASN A 58 -16.54 -6.45 10.51
N ALA A 59 -16.35 -6.73 9.21
CA ALA A 59 -17.44 -7.19 8.35
C ALA A 59 -17.17 -8.50 7.58
N SER A 60 -15.91 -8.90 7.44
CA SER A 60 -15.60 -10.12 6.68
C SER A 60 -15.88 -11.39 7.50
N PRO A 61 -16.29 -12.48 6.85
CA PRO A 61 -16.37 -13.79 7.49
C PRO A 61 -15.04 -14.18 8.17
N LYS A 62 -15.11 -14.85 9.31
CA LYS A 62 -13.95 -15.29 10.09
C LYS A 62 -13.64 -16.78 9.90
N ASP A 63 -14.10 -17.35 8.79
CA ASP A 63 -13.98 -18.78 8.45
C ASP A 63 -12.79 -19.09 7.52
N GLY A 64 -11.93 -18.10 7.26
CA GLY A 64 -10.77 -18.23 6.37
C GLY A 64 -11.09 -18.09 4.88
N THR A 65 -12.33 -17.79 4.49
CA THR A 65 -12.70 -17.56 3.07
C THR A 65 -12.40 -16.13 2.61
N VAL A 66 -12.01 -15.24 3.52
CA VAL A 66 -11.59 -13.88 3.20
C VAL A 66 -10.24 -13.60 3.88
N ILE A 67 -9.25 -13.25 3.09
CA ILE A 67 -7.93 -12.81 3.54
C ILE A 67 -7.63 -11.44 2.92
N GLY A 68 -6.66 -10.71 3.43
CA GLY A 68 -6.30 -9.40 2.91
C GLY A 68 -4.80 -9.25 2.68
N MET A 69 -4.48 -8.56 1.61
CA MET A 69 -3.15 -8.02 1.37
C MET A 69 -3.19 -6.55 1.76
N ILE A 70 -2.45 -6.21 2.80
CA ILE A 70 -2.44 -4.89 3.42
C ILE A 70 -1.04 -4.28 3.33
N ASN A 71 -0.97 -2.97 3.23
CA ASN A 71 0.31 -2.27 3.28
C ASN A 71 0.95 -2.39 4.67
N ARG A 72 2.25 -2.44 4.70
CA ARG A 72 3.08 -2.59 5.91
C ARG A 72 2.91 -1.45 6.93
N GLY A 73 2.49 -0.28 6.50
CA GLY A 73 2.24 0.88 7.37
C GLY A 73 0.92 0.80 8.16
N ILE A 74 -0.05 0.05 7.66
CA ILE A 74 -1.40 -0.05 8.25
C ILE A 74 -1.41 -0.45 9.73
N PRO A 75 -0.61 -1.42 10.21
CA PRO A 75 -0.58 -1.76 11.64
C PRO A 75 -0.18 -0.60 12.56
N PHE A 76 0.53 0.39 12.03
CA PHE A 76 0.98 1.57 12.78
C PHE A 76 0.01 2.75 12.73
N GLU A 77 -0.98 2.73 11.84
CA GLU A 77 -1.97 3.82 11.70
C GLU A 77 -2.61 4.27 13.02
N PRO A 78 -3.04 3.35 13.92
CA PRO A 78 -3.59 3.76 15.21
C PRO A 78 -2.60 4.56 16.09
N LEU A 79 -1.30 4.24 15.98
CA LEU A 79 -0.24 4.90 16.75
C LEU A 79 0.16 6.25 16.16
N LEU A 80 -0.02 6.42 14.85
CA LEU A 80 0.29 7.65 14.12
C LEU A 80 -0.88 8.65 14.09
N GLY A 81 -1.96 8.36 14.83
CA GLY A 81 -3.14 9.21 14.87
C GLY A 81 -4.00 9.15 13.62
N GLY A 82 -3.91 8.05 12.86
CA GLY A 82 -4.66 7.84 11.62
C GLY A 82 -6.17 7.91 11.82
N GLN A 83 -6.81 8.88 11.17
CA GLN A 83 -8.26 9.03 11.21
C GLN A 83 -8.95 7.92 10.41
N GLY A 84 -10.07 7.42 10.93
CA GLY A 84 -10.85 6.38 10.28
C GLY A 84 -10.39 4.95 10.55
N THR A 85 -9.43 4.74 11.46
CA THR A 85 -9.01 3.42 11.93
C THR A 85 -10.11 2.80 12.79
N GLN A 86 -10.60 1.61 12.39
CA GLN A 86 -11.68 0.88 13.05
C GLN A 86 -11.26 -0.57 13.37
N PHE A 87 -10.00 -0.79 13.67
CA PHE A 87 -9.45 -2.10 13.99
C PHE A 87 -8.40 -2.00 15.10
N ASP A 88 -8.19 -3.12 15.78
CA ASP A 88 -7.10 -3.30 16.73
C ASP A 88 -6.00 -4.14 16.05
N PRO A 89 -4.81 -3.58 15.78
CA PRO A 89 -3.75 -4.32 15.08
C PRO A 89 -3.27 -5.55 15.84
N LEU A 90 -3.41 -5.59 17.15
CA LEU A 90 -3.04 -6.74 17.98
C LEU A 90 -4.03 -7.91 17.87
N LYS A 91 -5.22 -7.68 17.30
CA LYS A 91 -6.26 -8.69 17.09
C LYS A 91 -6.38 -9.16 15.65
N ILE A 92 -5.47 -8.74 14.78
CA ILE A 92 -5.39 -9.23 13.40
C ILE A 92 -4.54 -10.49 13.38
N ASN A 93 -5.00 -11.52 12.67
CA ASN A 93 -4.22 -12.73 12.42
C ASN A 93 -3.30 -12.50 11.22
N TYR A 94 -2.04 -12.16 11.47
CA TYR A 94 -1.04 -12.02 10.43
C TYR A 94 -0.57 -13.40 9.97
N ILE A 95 -0.66 -13.65 8.66
CA ILE A 95 -0.26 -14.93 8.05
C ILE A 95 1.23 -14.90 7.70
N GLY A 96 1.70 -13.78 7.15
CA GLY A 96 3.09 -13.60 6.74
C GLY A 96 3.28 -12.45 5.75
N SER A 97 4.49 -12.33 5.22
CA SER A 97 4.85 -11.38 4.18
C SER A 97 5.43 -12.11 2.97
N PRO A 98 5.00 -11.79 1.73
CA PRO A 98 5.53 -12.45 0.53
C PRO A 98 6.97 -12.04 0.20
N GLY A 99 7.47 -10.93 0.76
CA GLY A 99 8.80 -10.42 0.47
C GLY A 99 9.36 -9.54 1.57
N ARG A 100 10.59 -9.08 1.33
CA ARG A 100 11.25 -7.99 2.06
C ARG A 100 11.75 -6.99 1.05
N ASP A 101 11.33 -5.75 1.21
CA ASP A 101 11.65 -4.68 0.27
C ASP A 101 12.33 -3.52 0.99
N THR A 102 13.09 -2.74 0.23
CA THR A 102 13.67 -1.48 0.70
C THR A 102 12.95 -0.34 0.01
N THR A 103 12.31 0.51 0.78
CA THR A 103 11.65 1.70 0.24
C THR A 103 12.68 2.69 -0.30
N VAL A 104 12.44 3.17 -1.50
CA VAL A 104 13.23 4.21 -2.16
C VAL A 104 12.32 5.35 -2.59
N CYS A 105 12.87 6.57 -2.66
CA CYS A 105 12.20 7.68 -3.30
C CYS A 105 12.85 7.91 -4.67
N ALA A 106 12.04 7.93 -5.71
CA ALA A 106 12.47 8.23 -7.07
C ALA A 106 11.87 9.57 -7.53
N ALA A 107 12.70 10.39 -8.16
CA ALA A 107 12.26 11.61 -8.83
C ALA A 107 12.47 11.49 -10.33
N ARG A 108 11.65 12.20 -11.09
CA ARG A 108 11.84 12.35 -12.53
C ARG A 108 13.18 13.02 -12.83
N LYS A 109 13.77 12.68 -13.97
CA LYS A 109 15.04 13.22 -14.44
C LYS A 109 15.05 14.75 -14.57
N ASP A 110 13.91 15.33 -14.90
CA ASP A 110 13.71 16.77 -15.12
C ASP A 110 13.18 17.51 -13.87
N ALA A 111 13.00 16.83 -12.74
CA ALA A 111 12.63 17.44 -11.48
C ALA A 111 13.74 18.40 -10.99
N ALA A 112 13.38 19.44 -10.24
CA ALA A 112 14.35 20.37 -9.65
C ALA A 112 15.25 19.70 -8.59
N VAL A 113 14.79 18.60 -8.01
CA VAL A 113 15.52 17.77 -7.03
C VAL A 113 16.21 16.63 -7.77
N GLN A 114 17.54 16.63 -7.77
CA GLN A 114 18.38 15.63 -8.43
C GLN A 114 19.24 14.85 -7.44
N THR A 115 19.45 15.40 -6.25
CA THR A 115 20.26 14.80 -5.19
C THR A 115 19.50 14.83 -3.86
N LEU A 116 19.96 14.02 -2.90
CA LEU A 116 19.41 14.05 -1.55
C LEU A 116 19.55 15.44 -0.91
N GLN A 117 20.66 16.15 -1.17
CA GLN A 117 20.94 17.48 -0.65
C GLN A 117 19.96 18.51 -1.18
N ASP A 118 19.49 18.36 -2.41
CA ASP A 118 18.49 19.26 -2.98
C ASP A 118 17.19 19.29 -2.15
N LEU A 119 16.81 18.17 -1.53
CA LEU A 119 15.59 18.08 -0.71
C LEU A 119 15.59 18.99 0.52
N TYR A 120 16.74 19.46 0.97
CA TYR A 120 16.81 20.43 2.07
C TYR A 120 16.49 21.86 1.62
N THR A 121 16.62 22.16 0.35
CA THR A 121 16.48 23.51 -0.20
C THR A 121 15.36 23.64 -1.23
N LYS A 122 15.10 22.58 -2.00
CA LYS A 122 14.10 22.51 -3.08
C LYS A 122 12.97 21.57 -2.71
N GLU A 123 11.75 21.91 -3.11
CA GLU A 123 10.56 21.07 -2.89
C GLU A 123 10.45 20.00 -3.98
N LEU A 124 10.15 18.77 -3.58
CA LEU A 124 9.78 17.68 -4.47
C LEU A 124 8.30 17.31 -4.27
N THR A 125 7.49 17.51 -5.30
CA THR A 125 6.09 17.06 -5.28
C THR A 125 6.04 15.57 -5.57
N VAL A 126 5.51 14.78 -4.61
CA VAL A 126 5.41 13.32 -4.69
C VAL A 126 3.97 12.85 -4.59
N GLY A 127 3.64 11.79 -5.33
CA GLY A 127 2.33 11.16 -5.25
C GLY A 127 2.24 10.16 -4.09
N GLY A 128 1.06 10.10 -3.46
CA GLY A 128 0.74 9.16 -2.39
C GLY A 128 -0.66 8.57 -2.51
N THR A 129 -0.83 7.33 -2.07
CA THR A 129 -2.11 6.62 -2.14
C THR A 129 -3.02 6.92 -0.93
N GLY A 130 -2.47 7.05 0.24
CA GLY A 130 -3.21 7.35 1.48
C GLY A 130 -2.28 7.32 2.68
N SER A 131 -2.79 7.74 3.84
CA SER A 131 -2.00 7.97 5.05
C SER A 131 -1.26 6.72 5.54
N GLY A 132 -1.88 5.55 5.47
CA GLY A 132 -1.29 4.28 5.91
C GLY A 132 -0.35 3.62 4.90
N ALA A 133 -0.12 4.23 3.75
CA ALA A 133 0.76 3.67 2.72
C ALA A 133 2.16 4.27 2.78
N ASP A 134 3.17 3.47 2.45
CA ASP A 134 4.56 3.92 2.37
C ASP A 134 4.75 5.11 1.43
N THR A 135 4.04 5.17 0.31
CA THR A 135 4.02 6.34 -0.59
C THR A 135 3.69 7.67 0.09
N ALA A 136 3.03 7.63 1.26
CA ALA A 136 2.75 8.81 2.07
C ALA A 136 3.62 8.88 3.33
N ILE A 137 3.74 7.76 4.06
CA ILE A 137 4.44 7.72 5.35
C ILE A 137 5.92 8.14 5.21
N TYR A 138 6.63 7.64 4.19
CA TYR A 138 8.06 7.93 4.06
C TYR A 138 8.35 9.40 3.74
N PRO A 139 7.69 10.06 2.77
CA PRO A 139 7.86 11.50 2.57
C PRO A 139 7.53 12.32 3.82
N GLU A 140 6.46 11.96 4.54
CA GLU A 140 6.08 12.64 5.78
C GLU A 140 7.12 12.46 6.89
N PHE A 141 7.66 11.25 7.08
CA PHE A 141 8.73 11.01 8.05
C PHE A 141 10.02 11.75 7.70
N LEU A 142 10.43 11.71 6.44
CA LEU A 142 11.64 12.39 5.99
C LEU A 142 11.49 13.92 6.14
N ALA A 143 10.31 14.45 5.86
CA ALA A 143 10.02 15.87 6.09
C ALA A 143 10.04 16.23 7.59
N ALA A 144 9.38 15.44 8.43
CA ALA A 144 9.24 15.71 9.86
C ALA A 144 10.57 15.53 10.64
N LEU A 145 11.33 14.47 10.33
CA LEU A 145 12.53 14.11 11.08
C LEU A 145 13.80 14.79 10.55
N LEU A 146 13.88 14.97 9.23
CA LEU A 146 15.09 15.47 8.58
C LEU A 146 14.92 16.86 7.96
N GLY A 147 13.73 17.45 8.03
CA GLY A 147 13.46 18.76 7.45
C GLY A 147 13.48 18.80 5.91
N MET A 148 13.34 17.63 5.27
CA MET A 148 13.30 17.52 3.81
C MET A 148 12.02 18.10 3.24
N LYS A 149 12.11 18.78 2.10
CA LYS A 149 10.98 19.49 1.49
C LYS A 149 10.23 18.62 0.51
N PHE A 150 9.30 17.82 1.05
CA PHE A 150 8.33 17.08 0.26
C PHE A 150 6.96 17.79 0.26
N LYS A 151 6.34 17.86 -0.93
CA LYS A 151 4.93 18.20 -1.10
C LYS A 151 4.16 16.95 -1.52
N LEU A 152 3.34 16.42 -0.62
CA LEU A 152 2.63 15.18 -0.85
C LEU A 152 1.24 15.44 -1.45
N VAL A 153 0.95 14.82 -2.60
CA VAL A 153 -0.37 14.80 -3.26
C VAL A 153 -0.99 13.43 -3.04
N LYS A 154 -2.00 13.34 -2.18
CA LYS A 154 -2.67 12.08 -1.81
C LYS A 154 -3.89 11.80 -2.68
N GLY A 155 -4.31 10.53 -2.72
CA GLY A 155 -5.59 10.12 -3.33
C GLY A 155 -5.46 9.22 -4.55
N TYR A 156 -4.25 8.87 -4.95
CA TYR A 156 -4.03 7.89 -6.02
C TYR A 156 -4.46 6.48 -5.56
N LYS A 157 -5.02 5.69 -6.49
CA LYS A 157 -5.53 4.35 -6.17
C LYS A 157 -4.43 3.30 -6.05
N GLY A 158 -3.24 3.57 -6.59
CA GLY A 158 -2.10 2.67 -6.55
C GLY A 158 -0.84 3.33 -7.10
N SER A 159 0.31 2.64 -7.00
CA SER A 159 1.59 3.13 -7.52
C SER A 159 1.58 3.36 -9.02
N HIS A 160 0.84 2.54 -9.78
CA HIS A 160 0.69 2.72 -11.21
C HIS A 160 0.03 4.06 -11.59
N ASP A 161 -1.01 4.48 -10.85
CA ASP A 161 -1.65 5.79 -11.09
C ASP A 161 -0.69 6.95 -10.81
N ILE A 162 0.18 6.79 -9.78
CA ILE A 162 1.21 7.80 -9.48
C ILE A 162 2.25 7.86 -10.61
N GLN A 163 2.67 6.71 -11.16
CA GLN A 163 3.59 6.67 -12.29
C GLN A 163 3.01 7.38 -13.52
N LEU A 164 1.73 7.14 -13.84
CA LEU A 164 1.03 7.86 -14.90
C LEU A 164 0.92 9.37 -14.62
N ALA A 165 0.71 9.76 -13.36
CA ALA A 165 0.71 11.18 -12.96
C ALA A 165 2.10 11.81 -13.10
N MET A 166 3.17 11.04 -12.83
CA MET A 166 4.54 11.49 -13.12
C MET A 166 4.78 11.71 -14.62
N GLU A 167 4.29 10.82 -15.47
CA GLU A 167 4.39 10.98 -16.94
C GLU A 167 3.64 12.22 -17.46
N ARG A 168 2.57 12.63 -16.76
CA ARG A 168 1.73 13.79 -17.10
C ARG A 168 2.14 15.09 -16.42
N ASP A 169 3.29 15.12 -15.74
CA ASP A 169 3.76 16.30 -14.98
C ASP A 169 2.88 16.71 -13.78
N GLU A 170 1.96 15.86 -13.33
CA GLU A 170 1.10 16.17 -12.18
C GLU A 170 1.90 16.07 -10.85
N VAL A 171 2.83 15.13 -10.76
CA VAL A 171 3.78 14.96 -9.65
C VAL A 171 5.18 14.64 -10.20
N GLN A 172 6.21 14.93 -9.41
CA GLN A 172 7.60 14.81 -9.83
C GLN A 172 8.28 13.54 -9.32
N GLY A 173 7.66 12.84 -8.38
CA GLY A 173 8.28 11.68 -7.77
C GLY A 173 7.30 10.80 -7.01
N ILE A 174 7.83 9.69 -6.51
CA ILE A 174 7.14 8.70 -5.72
C ILE A 174 8.12 8.06 -4.72
N CYS A 175 7.66 7.74 -3.51
CA CYS A 175 8.36 6.88 -2.57
C CYS A 175 7.61 5.55 -2.47
N LEU A 176 8.27 4.44 -2.81
CA LEU A 176 7.69 3.09 -2.77
C LEU A 176 8.76 2.04 -2.49
N ALA A 177 8.33 0.85 -2.15
CA ALA A 177 9.22 -0.31 -2.00
C ALA A 177 9.03 -1.27 -3.15
#